data_232733be9ac24a65274e3564138ebb35
#
_entry.id   232733be9ac24a65274e3564138ebb35
#
_cell.length_a   1.000
_cell.length_b   1.000
_cell.length_c   1.000
_cell.angle_alpha   90.00
_cell.angle_beta   90.00
_cell.angle_gamma   90.00
#
_symmetry.space_group_name_H-M   'P 1'
#
loop_
_entity.id
_entity.type
_entity.pdbx_description
1 polymer ?
#
loop_
_entity_poly.entity_id
_entity_poly.type
_entity_poly.pdbx_seq_one_letter_code
_entity_poly.pdbx_strand_id
1 'polypeptide(L)'
;MGNQKNGIYDARTLGMPRMIVLGLQHMFAMFGATVLVPALTGLSVSATLLFAGLGTLMFHVLTKGKVPAFLGSSFAFIGGYAAIAPNGEKELLPYACIGVAAAGFLYVVLSLLIKLFGQKKVMRFFPPIVTGPIIIAIGLTLSKSAIDNCDTNWAVALVAIFVVILANIFGKGMVKIIPIILGVVASFTLAAIIGDVDFTPVLEAPWIGLPFSMEDTVFPVLRHGDGALIFTAVITIMPIALATMVEHIGDISAISSTTGRDFFEDPGLHRTLMGDGVATILASLFGAPANTTYGENTGVLSLTKVYDPAVIRIAALFAALVSFSPKFAALISTMPAATVGGVSIVLYGMISSVGVRNLVENQVDLSKGRNLIIAALILGLSIGINYSGSLTFIVGSVTITLSGLAVGAMSGILLNALLPLEEKDYKGLNKDYMKDDEEDIVEEKKA
;
A
#
# COMPACT_ATOMS: atom_id res chain seq x y z
N MET A 1 21.02 -15.14 17.27
CA MET A 1 21.99 -14.90 16.19
C MET A 1 22.19 -16.20 15.40
N GLY A 2 21.30 -16.52 14.47
CA GLY A 2 21.29 -17.75 13.67
C GLY A 2 21.36 -17.43 12.18
N ASN A 3 22.43 -17.85 11.54
CA ASN A 3 22.61 -18.07 10.09
C ASN A 3 22.20 -16.95 9.09
N GLN A 4 22.76 -15.76 9.21
CA GLN A 4 22.70 -14.68 8.17
C GLN A 4 23.66 -14.93 6.97
N LYS A 5 24.25 -16.11 6.81
CA LYS A 5 25.39 -16.33 5.91
C LYS A 5 25.07 -16.56 4.43
N ASN A 6 23.82 -16.49 3.94
CA ASN A 6 23.50 -16.86 2.55
C ASN A 6 22.68 -15.83 1.74
N GLY A 7 22.64 -14.56 2.11
CA GLY A 7 21.98 -13.51 1.30
C GLY A 7 22.88 -12.93 0.22
N ILE A 8 22.33 -12.68 -0.97
CA ILE A 8 23.06 -12.06 -2.09
C ILE A 8 22.73 -10.56 -2.10
N TYR A 9 23.71 -9.73 -1.81
CA TYR A 9 23.58 -8.26 -1.74
C TYR A 9 24.17 -7.53 -2.97
N ASP A 10 24.86 -8.25 -3.86
CA ASP A 10 25.28 -7.81 -5.17
C ASP A 10 24.85 -8.85 -6.20
N ALA A 11 23.74 -8.56 -6.88
CA ALA A 11 23.15 -9.48 -7.84
C ALA A 11 23.97 -9.58 -9.15
N ARG A 12 24.93 -8.68 -9.39
CA ARG A 12 25.84 -8.76 -10.56
C ARG A 12 26.65 -10.06 -10.54
N THR A 13 26.92 -10.62 -9.37
CA THR A 13 27.57 -11.92 -9.20
C THR A 13 26.80 -13.07 -9.82
N LEU A 14 25.46 -12.92 -10.00
CA LEU A 14 24.60 -13.93 -10.62
C LEU A 14 24.62 -13.86 -12.17
N GLY A 15 25.13 -12.77 -12.74
CA GLY A 15 25.06 -12.47 -14.17
C GLY A 15 23.71 -11.90 -14.63
N MET A 16 23.73 -11.16 -15.73
CA MET A 16 22.56 -10.43 -16.26
C MET A 16 21.34 -11.32 -16.54
N PRO A 17 21.46 -12.53 -17.12
CA PRO A 17 20.28 -13.36 -17.40
C PRO A 17 19.50 -13.73 -16.13
N ARG A 18 20.21 -14.07 -15.03
CA ARG A 18 19.56 -14.39 -13.76
C ARG A 18 18.93 -13.15 -13.11
N MET A 19 19.60 -12.00 -13.21
CA MET A 19 19.03 -10.73 -12.72
C MET A 19 17.71 -10.37 -13.45
N ILE A 20 17.65 -10.59 -14.76
CA ILE A 20 16.43 -10.37 -15.56
C ILE A 20 15.30 -11.30 -15.08
N VAL A 21 15.58 -12.59 -14.90
CA VAL A 21 14.58 -13.55 -14.40
C VAL A 21 14.07 -13.16 -13.01
N LEU A 22 14.97 -12.75 -12.11
CA LEU A 22 14.59 -12.26 -10.78
C LEU A 22 13.78 -10.96 -10.87
N GLY A 23 14.15 -10.04 -11.74
CA GLY A 23 13.36 -8.83 -12.00
C GLY A 23 11.95 -9.14 -12.49
N LEU A 24 11.80 -10.08 -13.43
CA LEU A 24 10.49 -10.57 -13.86
C LEU A 24 9.69 -11.21 -12.72
N GLN A 25 10.34 -11.98 -11.83
CA GLN A 25 9.68 -12.54 -10.64
C GLN A 25 9.10 -11.44 -9.75
N HIS A 26 9.87 -10.39 -9.48
CA HIS A 26 9.41 -9.24 -8.70
C HIS A 26 8.29 -8.46 -9.41
N MET A 27 8.38 -8.30 -10.74
CA MET A 27 7.32 -7.69 -11.52
C MET A 27 6.02 -8.50 -11.42
N PHE A 28 6.09 -9.82 -11.58
CA PHE A 28 4.91 -10.67 -11.44
C PHE A 28 4.36 -10.71 -10.00
N ALA A 29 5.21 -10.65 -8.99
CA ALA A 29 4.73 -10.64 -7.60
C ALA A 29 3.88 -9.41 -7.29
N MET A 30 4.29 -8.22 -7.75
CA MET A 30 3.55 -6.98 -7.53
C MET A 30 2.35 -6.82 -8.47
N PHE A 31 2.41 -7.46 -9.64
CA PHE A 31 1.49 -7.18 -10.73
C PHE A 31 0.03 -7.37 -10.34
N GLY A 32 -0.29 -8.52 -9.72
CA GLY A 32 -1.66 -8.85 -9.35
C GLY A 32 -2.30 -7.81 -8.44
N ALA A 33 -1.58 -7.39 -7.39
CA ALA A 33 -2.06 -6.36 -6.47
C ALA A 33 -2.13 -4.98 -7.16
N THR A 34 -1.13 -4.62 -7.96
CA THR A 34 -1.05 -3.30 -8.60
C THR A 34 -2.21 -3.03 -9.56
N VAL A 35 -2.65 -4.03 -10.33
CA VAL A 35 -3.73 -3.84 -11.32
C VAL A 35 -5.14 -3.91 -10.71
N LEU A 36 -5.28 -4.42 -9.50
CA LEU A 36 -6.58 -4.50 -8.83
C LEU A 36 -7.10 -3.11 -8.42
N VAL A 37 -6.24 -2.20 -7.97
CA VAL A 37 -6.68 -0.86 -7.56
C VAL A 37 -7.32 -0.09 -8.72
N PRO A 38 -6.69 0.07 -9.90
CA PRO A 38 -7.35 0.73 -11.02
C PRO A 38 -8.61 -0.01 -11.50
N ALA A 39 -8.65 -1.35 -11.45
CA ALA A 39 -9.85 -2.12 -11.78
C ALA A 39 -11.04 -1.83 -10.83
N LEU A 40 -10.77 -1.50 -9.56
CA LEU A 40 -11.77 -1.17 -8.55
C LEU A 40 -12.17 0.31 -8.54
N THR A 41 -11.28 1.20 -8.97
CA THR A 41 -11.48 2.66 -8.87
C THR A 41 -11.84 3.33 -10.18
N GLY A 42 -11.67 2.65 -11.32
CA GLY A 42 -11.82 3.23 -12.65
C GLY A 42 -10.61 4.03 -13.15
N LEU A 43 -9.51 4.07 -12.39
CA LEU A 43 -8.26 4.71 -12.81
C LEU A 43 -7.59 3.94 -13.96
N SER A 44 -6.67 4.61 -14.66
CA SER A 44 -5.94 4.01 -15.80
C SER A 44 -4.96 2.92 -15.33
N VAL A 45 -5.13 1.70 -15.85
CA VAL A 45 -4.19 0.58 -15.63
C VAL A 45 -2.80 0.91 -16.19
N SER A 46 -2.74 1.52 -17.37
CA SER A 46 -1.48 1.91 -18.00
C SER A 46 -0.73 2.96 -17.16
N ALA A 47 -1.42 4.02 -16.71
CA ALA A 47 -0.84 5.02 -15.82
C ALA A 47 -0.37 4.39 -14.50
N THR A 48 -1.15 3.49 -13.94
CA THR A 48 -0.80 2.77 -12.70
C THR A 48 0.52 2.01 -12.85
N LEU A 49 0.69 1.23 -13.92
CA LEU A 49 1.91 0.46 -14.16
C LEU A 49 3.12 1.39 -14.43
N LEU A 50 2.91 2.47 -15.19
CA LEU A 50 3.96 3.45 -15.44
C LEU A 50 4.48 4.04 -14.12
N PHE A 51 3.56 4.53 -13.28
CA PHE A 51 3.93 5.23 -12.05
C PHE A 51 4.31 4.28 -10.91
N ALA A 52 3.89 3.02 -10.93
CA ALA A 52 4.49 1.99 -10.08
C ALA A 52 5.98 1.79 -10.43
N GLY A 53 6.31 1.70 -11.71
CA GLY A 53 7.69 1.61 -12.18
C GLY A 53 8.50 2.88 -11.89
N LEU A 54 8.04 4.04 -12.34
CA LEU A 54 8.73 5.32 -12.12
C LEU A 54 8.82 5.69 -10.64
N GLY A 55 7.74 5.47 -9.86
CA GLY A 55 7.71 5.68 -8.42
C GLY A 55 8.75 4.82 -7.69
N THR A 56 8.88 3.54 -8.07
CA THR A 56 9.91 2.64 -7.54
C THR A 56 11.32 3.15 -7.87
N LEU A 57 11.57 3.60 -9.10
CA LEU A 57 12.87 4.17 -9.48
C LEU A 57 13.17 5.46 -8.71
N MET A 58 12.18 6.34 -8.55
CA MET A 58 12.29 7.57 -7.75
C MET A 58 12.58 7.26 -6.28
N PHE A 59 11.86 6.30 -5.71
CA PHE A 59 12.11 5.80 -4.35
C PHE A 59 13.56 5.34 -4.18
N HIS A 60 14.09 4.56 -5.13
CA HIS A 60 15.48 4.10 -5.07
C HIS A 60 16.49 5.26 -5.17
N VAL A 61 16.21 6.32 -5.94
CA VAL A 61 17.05 7.52 -5.97
C VAL A 61 17.06 8.19 -4.60
N LEU A 62 15.89 8.42 -3.99
CA LEU A 62 15.74 9.10 -2.70
C LEU A 62 16.32 8.29 -1.53
N THR A 63 16.24 6.94 -1.62
CA THR A 63 16.81 6.01 -0.63
C THR A 63 18.27 5.63 -0.93
N LYS A 64 18.95 6.36 -1.81
CA LYS A 64 20.35 6.12 -2.21
C LYS A 64 20.60 4.72 -2.80
N GLY A 65 19.58 4.10 -3.39
CA GLY A 65 19.65 2.76 -3.96
C GLY A 65 19.90 1.64 -2.94
N LYS A 66 19.56 1.85 -1.66
CA LYS A 66 19.87 0.89 -0.58
C LYS A 66 18.71 -0.05 -0.26
N VAL A 67 17.47 0.42 -0.35
CA VAL A 67 16.28 -0.31 0.07
C VAL A 67 15.71 -1.12 -1.08
N PRO A 68 15.63 -2.46 -0.99
CA PRO A 68 15.09 -3.31 -2.05
C PRO A 68 13.55 -3.39 -1.96
N ALA A 69 12.87 -2.25 -1.99
CA ALA A 69 11.42 -2.16 -2.01
C ALA A 69 10.91 -1.89 -3.43
N PHE A 70 9.78 -2.50 -3.79
CA PHE A 70 8.97 -2.15 -4.94
C PHE A 70 7.76 -1.35 -4.48
N LEU A 71 7.39 -0.30 -5.21
CA LEU A 71 6.19 0.49 -4.94
C LEU A 71 5.10 0.15 -5.95
N GLY A 72 3.91 -0.12 -5.44
CA GLY A 72 2.72 -0.35 -6.27
C GLY A 72 1.52 0.41 -5.75
N SER A 73 0.35 0.16 -6.30
CA SER A 73 -0.86 0.90 -5.95
C SER A 73 -1.36 0.59 -4.54
N SER A 74 -1.68 1.63 -3.76
CA SER A 74 -2.17 1.50 -2.39
C SER A 74 -3.67 1.19 -2.35
N PHE A 75 -4.04 0.12 -1.65
CA PHE A 75 -5.43 -0.27 -1.40
C PHE A 75 -6.15 0.64 -0.40
N ALA A 76 -5.42 1.25 0.53
CA ALA A 76 -6.01 2.06 1.59
C ALA A 76 -6.80 3.26 1.06
N PHE A 77 -6.44 3.77 -0.13
CA PHE A 77 -7.11 4.90 -0.75
C PHE A 77 -8.37 4.55 -1.54
N ILE A 78 -8.72 3.27 -1.74
CA ILE A 78 -9.91 2.85 -2.49
C ILE A 78 -11.18 3.52 -1.93
N GLY A 79 -11.33 3.51 -0.60
CA GLY A 79 -12.45 4.20 0.05
C GLY A 79 -12.46 5.71 -0.17
N GLY A 80 -11.28 6.33 -0.31
CA GLY A 80 -11.14 7.75 -0.64
C GLY A 80 -11.56 8.05 -2.08
N TYR A 81 -11.17 7.22 -3.05
CA TYR A 81 -11.65 7.32 -4.43
C TYR A 81 -13.16 7.14 -4.51
N ALA A 82 -13.72 6.12 -3.86
CA ALA A 82 -15.16 5.87 -3.84
C ALA A 82 -15.97 6.99 -3.15
N ALA A 83 -15.40 7.72 -2.20
CA ALA A 83 -16.05 8.86 -1.55
C ALA A 83 -16.21 10.07 -2.50
N ILE A 84 -15.32 10.21 -3.49
CA ILE A 84 -15.33 11.33 -4.45
C ILE A 84 -15.96 10.91 -5.78
N ALA A 85 -15.66 9.70 -6.26
CA ALA A 85 -16.13 9.12 -7.52
C ALA A 85 -16.73 7.71 -7.24
N PRO A 86 -17.97 7.62 -6.70
CA PRO A 86 -18.55 6.37 -6.21
C PRO A 86 -18.68 5.26 -7.25
N ASN A 87 -18.86 5.62 -8.51
CA ASN A 87 -18.96 4.69 -9.63
C ASN A 87 -17.76 4.77 -10.58
N GLY A 88 -16.66 5.36 -10.15
CA GLY A 88 -15.47 5.56 -10.98
C GLY A 88 -15.68 6.57 -12.11
N GLU A 89 -16.47 7.62 -11.85
CA GLU A 89 -16.76 8.67 -12.83
C GLU A 89 -15.46 9.37 -13.24
N LYS A 90 -15.13 9.31 -14.53
CA LYS A 90 -13.88 9.85 -15.08
C LYS A 90 -13.69 11.35 -14.81
N GLU A 91 -14.79 12.09 -14.73
CA GLU A 91 -14.78 13.53 -14.46
C GLU A 91 -14.42 13.85 -12.99
N LEU A 92 -14.72 12.94 -12.06
CA LEU A 92 -14.47 13.08 -10.62
C LEU A 92 -13.14 12.50 -10.16
N LEU A 93 -12.61 11.50 -10.87
CA LEU A 93 -11.34 10.85 -10.51
C LEU A 93 -10.16 11.82 -10.42
N PRO A 94 -9.98 12.84 -11.29
CA PRO A 94 -8.91 13.81 -11.13
C PRO A 94 -9.00 14.63 -9.83
N TYR A 95 -10.20 14.91 -9.31
CA TYR A 95 -10.36 15.54 -7.99
C TYR A 95 -9.89 14.60 -6.86
N ALA A 96 -10.26 13.33 -6.93
CA ALA A 96 -9.77 12.34 -5.96
C ALA A 96 -8.23 12.23 -6.01
N CYS A 97 -7.64 12.26 -7.21
CA CYS A 97 -6.19 12.28 -7.39
C CYS A 97 -5.52 13.50 -6.75
N ILE A 98 -6.15 14.68 -6.76
CA ILE A 98 -5.65 15.86 -6.01
C ILE A 98 -5.63 15.57 -4.50
N GLY A 99 -6.69 14.95 -3.97
CA GLY A 99 -6.73 14.52 -2.56
C GLY A 99 -5.62 13.55 -2.20
N VAL A 100 -5.32 12.60 -3.10
CA VAL A 100 -4.21 11.64 -2.93
C VAL A 100 -2.85 12.32 -3.05
N ALA A 101 -2.68 13.29 -3.95
CA ALA A 101 -1.45 14.09 -4.01
C ALA A 101 -1.22 14.87 -2.71
N ALA A 102 -2.29 15.42 -2.10
CA ALA A 102 -2.22 16.06 -0.78
C ALA A 102 -1.85 15.06 0.32
N ALA A 103 -2.34 13.82 0.25
CA ALA A 103 -1.91 12.74 1.14
C ALA A 103 -0.41 12.45 1.00
N GLY A 104 0.10 12.36 -0.22
CA GLY A 104 1.55 12.22 -0.48
C GLY A 104 2.36 13.39 0.10
N PHE A 105 1.82 14.60 0.10
CA PHE A 105 2.47 15.75 0.75
C PHE A 105 2.61 15.57 2.26
N LEU A 106 1.65 14.95 2.95
CA LEU A 106 1.80 14.62 4.37
C LEU A 106 2.99 13.69 4.65
N TYR A 107 3.30 12.75 3.75
CA TYR A 107 4.51 11.92 3.86
C TYR A 107 5.78 12.77 3.82
N VAL A 108 5.81 13.75 2.93
CA VAL A 108 6.94 14.70 2.84
C VAL A 108 7.07 15.49 4.14
N VAL A 109 5.95 15.97 4.69
CA VAL A 109 5.93 16.67 5.99
C VAL A 109 6.45 15.77 7.10
N LEU A 110 5.94 14.54 7.22
CA LEU A 110 6.40 13.59 8.24
C LEU A 110 7.90 13.27 8.08
N SER A 111 8.36 13.08 6.85
CA SER A 111 9.77 12.87 6.54
C SER A 111 10.64 14.03 7.04
N LEU A 112 10.20 15.29 6.83
CA LEU A 112 10.90 16.48 7.31
C LEU A 112 10.87 16.57 8.84
N LEU A 113 9.75 16.25 9.48
CA LEU A 113 9.65 16.20 10.94
C LEU A 113 10.63 15.17 11.55
N ILE A 114 10.71 13.97 10.95
CA ILE A 114 11.69 12.95 11.37
C ILE A 114 13.12 13.45 11.20
N LYS A 115 13.41 14.14 10.09
CA LYS A 115 14.75 14.71 9.85
C LYS A 115 15.12 15.80 10.82
N LEU A 116 14.16 16.64 11.23
CA LEU A 116 14.38 17.80 12.10
C LEU A 116 14.40 17.42 13.60
N PHE A 117 13.43 16.61 14.04
CA PHE A 117 13.22 16.28 15.44
C PHE A 117 13.81 14.93 15.86
N GLY A 118 14.30 14.15 14.90
CA GLY A 118 14.80 12.81 15.11
C GLY A 118 13.71 11.73 15.04
N GLN A 119 14.10 10.55 14.61
CA GLN A 119 13.20 9.42 14.41
C GLN A 119 12.52 9.00 15.70
N LYS A 120 13.25 8.89 16.82
CA LYS A 120 12.73 8.42 18.12
C LYS A 120 11.53 9.23 18.58
N LYS A 121 11.61 10.57 18.54
CA LYS A 121 10.53 11.47 18.99
C LYS A 121 9.26 11.32 18.15
N VAL A 122 9.41 11.16 16.83
CA VAL A 122 8.27 11.03 15.91
C VAL A 122 7.65 9.64 15.99
N MET A 123 8.48 8.58 16.06
CA MET A 123 8.01 7.20 16.14
C MET A 123 7.25 6.88 17.44
N ARG A 124 7.38 7.68 18.48
CA ARG A 124 6.57 7.59 19.70
C ARG A 124 5.07 7.66 19.43
N PHE A 125 4.65 8.33 18.35
CA PHE A 125 3.24 8.43 17.95
C PHE A 125 2.74 7.20 17.19
N PHE A 126 3.65 6.34 16.71
CA PHE A 126 3.37 5.18 15.85
C PHE A 126 3.86 3.84 16.44
N PRO A 127 3.58 3.56 17.74
CA PRO A 127 3.97 2.28 18.33
C PRO A 127 3.15 1.12 17.73
N PRO A 128 3.59 -0.13 17.90
CA PRO A 128 2.90 -1.32 17.38
C PRO A 128 1.42 -1.44 17.80
N ILE A 129 1.04 -0.92 18.98
CA ILE A 129 -0.35 -0.89 19.42
C ILE A 129 -1.24 0.05 18.57
N VAL A 130 -0.66 1.02 17.89
CA VAL A 130 -1.35 1.89 16.94
C VAL A 130 -1.26 1.29 15.53
N THR A 131 -0.05 0.88 15.12
CA THR A 131 0.21 0.44 13.76
C THR A 131 -0.48 -0.89 13.43
N GLY A 132 -0.45 -1.86 14.34
CA GLY A 132 -1.07 -3.17 14.14
C GLY A 132 -2.58 -3.08 13.84
N PRO A 133 -3.39 -2.47 14.74
CA PRO A 133 -4.83 -2.32 14.51
C PRO A 133 -5.18 -1.51 13.26
N ILE A 134 -4.39 -0.49 12.89
CA ILE A 134 -4.62 0.27 11.64
C ILE A 134 -4.44 -0.63 10.42
N ILE A 135 -3.36 -1.43 10.35
CA ILE A 135 -3.12 -2.37 9.25
C ILE A 135 -4.23 -3.45 9.19
N ILE A 136 -4.69 -3.96 10.36
CA ILE A 136 -5.85 -4.85 10.41
C ILE A 136 -7.08 -4.18 9.78
N ALA A 137 -7.35 -2.93 10.16
CA ALA A 137 -8.50 -2.18 9.69
C ALA A 137 -8.45 -1.93 8.16
N ILE A 138 -7.27 -1.69 7.57
CA ILE A 138 -7.12 -1.51 6.10
C ILE A 138 -7.72 -2.71 5.37
N GLY A 139 -7.30 -3.94 5.71
CA GLY A 139 -7.81 -5.13 5.02
C GLY A 139 -9.29 -5.39 5.31
N LEU A 140 -9.74 -5.24 6.56
CA LEU A 140 -11.13 -5.54 6.93
C LEU A 140 -12.13 -4.53 6.36
N THR A 141 -11.80 -3.25 6.25
CA THR A 141 -12.69 -2.24 5.67
C THR A 141 -12.95 -2.45 4.19
N LEU A 142 -12.03 -3.08 3.47
CA LEU A 142 -12.14 -3.39 2.06
C LEU A 142 -12.89 -4.72 1.77
N SER A 143 -13.07 -5.58 2.79
CA SER A 143 -13.64 -6.92 2.61
C SER A 143 -15.06 -6.90 2.04
N LYS A 144 -15.87 -5.89 2.40
CA LYS A 144 -17.23 -5.73 1.85
C LYS A 144 -17.19 -5.58 0.32
N SER A 145 -16.35 -4.69 -0.21
CA SER A 145 -16.21 -4.50 -1.65
C SER A 145 -15.78 -5.78 -2.37
N ALA A 146 -14.90 -6.57 -1.75
CA ALA A 146 -14.51 -7.86 -2.30
C ALA A 146 -15.69 -8.86 -2.34
N ILE A 147 -16.51 -8.91 -1.30
CA ILE A 147 -17.73 -9.76 -1.25
C ILE A 147 -18.76 -9.29 -2.29
N ASP A 148 -19.04 -7.99 -2.36
CA ASP A 148 -19.98 -7.42 -3.35
C ASP A 148 -19.55 -7.78 -4.78
N ASN A 149 -18.25 -7.78 -5.07
CA ASN A 149 -17.72 -8.24 -6.35
C ASN A 149 -17.84 -9.76 -6.55
N CYS A 150 -17.66 -10.58 -5.51
CA CYS A 150 -17.85 -12.02 -5.58
C CYS A 150 -19.32 -12.38 -5.87
N ASP A 151 -20.28 -11.59 -5.35
CA ASP A 151 -21.72 -11.82 -5.53
C ASP A 151 -22.16 -11.77 -7.00
N THR A 152 -21.38 -11.15 -7.88
CA THR A 152 -21.67 -11.14 -9.32
C THR A 152 -21.57 -12.52 -9.95
N ASN A 153 -20.64 -13.39 -9.48
CA ASN A 153 -20.52 -14.79 -9.90
C ASN A 153 -19.62 -15.58 -8.92
N TRP A 154 -20.23 -16.20 -7.91
CA TRP A 154 -19.48 -16.97 -6.91
C TRP A 154 -18.69 -18.15 -7.47
N ALA A 155 -19.09 -18.76 -8.61
CA ALA A 155 -18.31 -19.85 -9.19
C ALA A 155 -16.95 -19.37 -9.68
N VAL A 156 -16.90 -18.22 -10.35
CA VAL A 156 -15.67 -17.56 -10.81
C VAL A 156 -14.82 -17.11 -9.62
N ALA A 157 -15.45 -16.49 -8.61
CA ALA A 157 -14.76 -16.01 -7.41
C ALA A 157 -14.13 -17.15 -6.61
N LEU A 158 -14.85 -18.27 -6.42
CA LEU A 158 -14.33 -19.44 -5.69
C LEU A 158 -13.15 -20.09 -6.41
N VAL A 159 -13.15 -20.13 -7.75
CA VAL A 159 -11.98 -20.61 -8.51
C VAL A 159 -10.77 -19.72 -8.24
N ALA A 160 -10.94 -18.39 -8.25
CA ALA A 160 -9.86 -17.46 -7.90
C ALA A 160 -9.31 -17.74 -6.51
N ILE A 161 -10.18 -17.79 -5.48
CA ILE A 161 -9.81 -18.05 -4.08
C ILE A 161 -9.07 -19.38 -3.96
N PHE A 162 -9.63 -20.44 -4.52
CA PHE A 162 -9.09 -21.79 -4.39
C PHE A 162 -7.70 -21.91 -5.05
N VAL A 163 -7.53 -21.35 -6.24
CA VAL A 163 -6.23 -21.37 -6.94
C VAL A 163 -5.18 -20.55 -6.17
N VAL A 164 -5.54 -19.39 -5.62
CA VAL A 164 -4.62 -18.60 -4.78
C VAL A 164 -4.19 -19.39 -3.55
N ILE A 165 -5.12 -20.06 -2.86
CA ILE A 165 -4.81 -20.90 -1.69
C ILE A 165 -3.88 -22.06 -2.09
N LEU A 166 -4.20 -22.81 -3.14
CA LEU A 166 -3.36 -23.93 -3.59
C LEU A 166 -1.96 -23.47 -4.00
N ALA A 167 -1.87 -22.38 -4.77
CA ALA A 167 -0.59 -21.84 -5.21
C ALA A 167 0.26 -21.35 -4.03
N ASN A 168 -0.36 -20.72 -3.04
CA ASN A 168 0.35 -20.19 -1.86
C ASN A 168 0.85 -21.30 -0.92
N ILE A 169 -0.01 -22.31 -0.65
CA ILE A 169 0.29 -23.37 0.35
C ILE A 169 1.13 -24.48 -0.27
N PHE A 170 0.73 -25.01 -1.44
CA PHE A 170 1.36 -26.17 -2.06
C PHE A 170 2.35 -25.81 -3.17
N GLY A 171 2.32 -24.55 -3.64
CA GLY A 171 3.20 -24.06 -4.70
C GLY A 171 4.68 -24.12 -4.29
N LYS A 172 5.54 -24.35 -5.29
CA LYS A 172 7.00 -24.32 -5.18
C LYS A 172 7.59 -23.37 -6.21
N GLY A 173 8.71 -22.74 -5.89
CA GLY A 173 9.39 -21.80 -6.82
C GLY A 173 8.47 -20.66 -7.25
N MET A 174 8.33 -20.46 -8.58
CA MET A 174 7.52 -19.39 -9.16
C MET A 174 6.04 -19.46 -8.77
N VAL A 175 5.44 -20.65 -8.70
CA VAL A 175 4.02 -20.82 -8.35
C VAL A 175 3.70 -20.21 -7.01
N LYS A 176 4.60 -20.35 -6.02
CA LYS A 176 4.45 -19.76 -4.69
C LYS A 176 4.63 -18.23 -4.68
N ILE A 177 5.37 -17.69 -5.66
CA ILE A 177 5.64 -16.25 -5.76
C ILE A 177 4.46 -15.48 -6.38
N ILE A 178 3.71 -16.12 -7.30
CA ILE A 178 2.66 -15.46 -8.10
C ILE A 178 1.24 -16.01 -7.85
N PRO A 179 0.82 -16.29 -6.62
CA PRO A 179 -0.46 -16.94 -6.34
C PRO A 179 -1.64 -16.11 -6.84
N ILE A 180 -1.59 -14.78 -6.69
CA ILE A 180 -2.66 -13.86 -7.11
C ILE A 180 -2.84 -13.91 -8.64
N ILE A 181 -1.74 -13.83 -9.41
CA ILE A 181 -1.82 -13.92 -10.88
C ILE A 181 -2.42 -15.25 -11.32
N LEU A 182 -2.01 -16.36 -10.68
CA LEU A 182 -2.56 -17.68 -11.02
C LEU A 182 -4.07 -17.74 -10.72
N GLY A 183 -4.52 -17.14 -9.62
CA GLY A 183 -5.94 -17.00 -9.30
C GLY A 183 -6.68 -16.17 -10.34
N VAL A 184 -6.13 -15.02 -10.75
CA VAL A 184 -6.68 -14.18 -11.81
C VAL A 184 -6.78 -14.95 -13.12
N VAL A 185 -5.69 -15.57 -13.60
CA VAL A 185 -5.67 -16.30 -14.87
C VAL A 185 -6.67 -17.45 -14.87
N ALA A 186 -6.74 -18.23 -13.81
CA ALA A 186 -7.65 -19.37 -13.72
C ALA A 186 -9.13 -18.94 -13.73
N SER A 187 -9.47 -17.96 -12.90
CA SER A 187 -10.85 -17.46 -12.79
C SER A 187 -11.27 -16.66 -14.03
N PHE A 188 -10.39 -15.86 -14.60
CA PHE A 188 -10.62 -15.15 -15.86
C PHE A 188 -10.83 -16.13 -17.02
N THR A 189 -10.04 -17.20 -17.07
CA THR A 189 -10.22 -18.26 -18.09
C THR A 189 -11.59 -18.94 -17.94
N LEU A 190 -12.00 -19.25 -16.71
CA LEU A 190 -13.35 -19.79 -16.48
C LEU A 190 -14.42 -18.80 -16.93
N ALA A 191 -14.31 -17.54 -16.56
CA ALA A 191 -15.26 -16.50 -16.94
C ALA A 191 -15.35 -16.34 -18.48
N ALA A 192 -14.22 -16.42 -19.17
CA ALA A 192 -14.19 -16.42 -20.66
C ALA A 192 -14.88 -17.62 -21.24
N ILE A 193 -14.70 -18.83 -20.69
CA ILE A 193 -15.35 -20.06 -21.16
C ILE A 193 -16.87 -19.98 -20.99
N ILE A 194 -17.37 -19.44 -19.91
CA ILE A 194 -18.81 -19.30 -19.63
C ILE A 194 -19.46 -18.10 -20.33
N GLY A 195 -18.66 -17.23 -21.01
CA GLY A 195 -19.16 -16.11 -21.80
C GLY A 195 -19.35 -14.81 -20.99
N ASP A 196 -18.80 -14.72 -19.78
CA ASP A 196 -18.87 -13.52 -18.91
C ASP A 196 -17.84 -12.43 -19.26
N VAL A 197 -17.07 -12.58 -20.34
CA VAL A 197 -16.00 -11.64 -20.73
C VAL A 197 -16.28 -11.06 -22.12
N ASP A 198 -16.37 -9.73 -22.21
CA ASP A 198 -16.37 -9.02 -23.48
C ASP A 198 -14.93 -8.68 -23.91
N PHE A 199 -14.45 -9.33 -24.97
CA PHE A 199 -13.12 -9.11 -25.52
C PHE A 199 -13.07 -7.96 -26.55
N THR A 200 -14.19 -7.33 -26.90
CA THR A 200 -14.24 -6.23 -27.88
C THR A 200 -13.23 -5.12 -27.56
N PRO A 201 -13.14 -4.61 -26.30
CA PRO A 201 -12.15 -3.57 -25.97
C PRO A 201 -10.70 -4.03 -26.18
N VAL A 202 -10.41 -5.33 -25.97
CA VAL A 202 -9.06 -5.90 -26.17
C VAL A 202 -8.74 -5.98 -27.67
N LEU A 203 -9.72 -6.35 -28.49
CA LEU A 203 -9.52 -6.49 -29.94
C LEU A 203 -9.27 -5.12 -30.60
N GLU A 204 -10.00 -4.10 -30.16
CA GLU A 204 -9.92 -2.74 -30.71
C GLU A 204 -8.70 -1.94 -30.20
N ALA A 205 -8.19 -2.26 -29.01
CA ALA A 205 -7.07 -1.54 -28.42
C ALA A 205 -5.77 -1.70 -29.25
N PRO A 206 -5.01 -0.62 -29.44
CA PRO A 206 -3.72 -0.69 -30.12
C PRO A 206 -2.66 -1.42 -29.26
N TRP A 207 -1.65 -1.99 -29.93
CA TRP A 207 -0.55 -2.66 -29.23
C TRP A 207 0.37 -1.70 -28.48
N ILE A 208 0.58 -0.49 -29.01
CA ILE A 208 1.48 0.53 -28.47
C ILE A 208 0.70 1.84 -28.39
N GLY A 209 0.79 2.54 -27.25
CA GLY A 209 0.15 3.81 -27.00
C GLY A 209 0.76 4.54 -25.82
N LEU A 210 0.33 5.79 -25.59
CA LEU A 210 0.74 6.53 -24.41
C LEU A 210 0.04 5.97 -23.17
N PRO A 211 0.74 5.84 -22.02
CA PRO A 211 0.21 5.18 -20.84
C PRO A 211 -0.74 6.07 -20.01
N PHE A 212 -0.90 7.34 -20.32
CA PHE A 212 -1.86 8.26 -19.70
C PHE A 212 -2.42 9.27 -20.71
N SER A 213 -3.64 9.75 -20.45
CA SER A 213 -4.26 10.86 -21.15
C SER A 213 -4.14 12.13 -20.32
N MET A 214 -4.02 13.30 -20.97
CA MET A 214 -4.04 14.60 -20.26
C MET A 214 -5.36 14.86 -19.55
N GLU A 215 -6.46 14.30 -20.06
CA GLU A 215 -7.79 14.43 -19.46
C GLU A 215 -7.91 13.71 -18.12
N ASP A 216 -7.19 12.59 -17.95
CA ASP A 216 -7.17 11.82 -16.72
C ASP A 216 -6.25 12.43 -15.64
N THR A 217 -5.45 13.43 -16.01
CA THR A 217 -4.51 14.09 -15.08
C THR A 217 -5.23 15.14 -14.23
N VAL A 218 -4.59 15.57 -13.15
CA VAL A 218 -5.14 16.65 -12.30
C VAL A 218 -5.05 18.05 -12.94
N PHE A 219 -4.26 18.25 -14.01
CA PHE A 219 -3.95 19.57 -14.55
C PHE A 219 -5.16 20.32 -15.12
N PRO A 220 -6.12 19.67 -15.84
CA PRO A 220 -7.35 20.33 -16.27
C PRO A 220 -8.18 20.83 -15.08
N VAL A 221 -8.31 20.01 -14.02
CA VAL A 221 -9.07 20.36 -12.82
C VAL A 221 -8.41 21.50 -12.04
N LEU A 222 -7.09 21.55 -11.94
CA LEU A 222 -6.37 22.65 -11.28
C LEU A 222 -6.54 23.99 -12.02
N ARG A 223 -6.85 23.96 -13.32
CA ARG A 223 -7.06 25.18 -14.13
C ARG A 223 -8.52 25.66 -14.14
N HIS A 224 -9.46 24.73 -14.22
CA HIS A 224 -10.87 25.02 -14.51
C HIS A 224 -11.86 24.28 -13.61
N GLY A 225 -11.38 23.53 -12.60
CA GLY A 225 -12.21 22.74 -11.72
C GLY A 225 -12.93 23.56 -10.65
N ASP A 226 -13.87 22.88 -9.98
CA ASP A 226 -14.60 23.43 -8.83
C ASP A 226 -13.70 23.42 -7.59
N GLY A 227 -13.37 24.61 -7.07
CA GLY A 227 -12.54 24.77 -5.88
C GLY A 227 -13.13 24.15 -4.61
N ALA A 228 -14.47 24.13 -4.48
CA ALA A 228 -15.12 23.48 -3.33
C ALA A 228 -14.95 21.97 -3.39
N LEU A 229 -15.07 21.36 -4.56
CA LEU A 229 -14.86 19.93 -4.75
C LEU A 229 -13.39 19.54 -4.57
N ILE A 230 -12.43 20.38 -5.04
CA ILE A 230 -10.99 20.19 -4.76
C ILE A 230 -10.77 20.16 -3.25
N PHE A 231 -11.29 21.13 -2.51
CA PHE A 231 -11.13 21.22 -1.06
C PHE A 231 -11.78 20.02 -0.35
N THR A 232 -12.99 19.62 -0.78
CA THR A 232 -13.66 18.40 -0.29
C THR A 232 -12.80 17.17 -0.50
N ALA A 233 -12.25 16.97 -1.69
CA ALA A 233 -11.39 15.83 -2.01
C ALA A 233 -10.12 15.79 -1.14
N VAL A 234 -9.47 16.93 -0.95
CA VAL A 234 -8.28 17.05 -0.09
C VAL A 234 -8.61 16.67 1.34
N ILE A 235 -9.66 17.25 1.95
CA ILE A 235 -10.01 16.97 3.35
C ILE A 235 -10.47 15.52 3.54
N THR A 236 -11.18 14.95 2.57
CA THR A 236 -11.68 13.56 2.64
C THR A 236 -10.54 12.56 2.54
N ILE A 237 -9.58 12.76 1.64
CA ILE A 237 -8.59 11.74 1.29
C ILE A 237 -7.27 11.91 2.06
N MET A 238 -6.82 13.15 2.27
CA MET A 238 -5.53 13.42 2.91
C MET A 238 -5.35 12.72 4.26
N PRO A 239 -6.35 12.63 5.17
CA PRO A 239 -6.18 11.95 6.45
C PRO A 239 -5.91 10.44 6.35
N ILE A 240 -6.25 9.80 5.22
CA ILE A 240 -5.94 8.37 4.98
C ILE A 240 -4.43 8.14 4.97
N ALA A 241 -3.64 9.15 4.62
CA ALA A 241 -2.18 9.09 4.66
C ALA A 241 -1.63 8.65 6.03
N LEU A 242 -2.31 8.97 7.14
CA LEU A 242 -1.86 8.53 8.46
C LEU A 242 -1.83 7.00 8.58
N ALA A 243 -2.81 6.32 7.99
CA ALA A 243 -2.84 4.86 7.96
C ALA A 243 -1.76 4.28 7.05
N THR A 244 -1.57 4.86 5.86
CA THR A 244 -0.60 4.35 4.90
C THR A 244 0.85 4.67 5.27
N MET A 245 1.12 5.77 5.97
CA MET A 245 2.43 6.01 6.60
C MET A 245 2.79 4.94 7.62
N VAL A 246 1.80 4.49 8.38
CA VAL A 246 1.94 3.39 9.34
C VAL A 246 2.24 2.07 8.62
N GLU A 247 1.52 1.77 7.53
CA GLU A 247 1.77 0.62 6.67
C GLU A 247 3.21 0.64 6.13
N HIS A 248 3.65 1.78 5.57
CA HIS A 248 5.01 1.98 5.09
C HIS A 248 6.08 1.69 6.15
N ILE A 249 5.88 2.18 7.38
CA ILE A 249 6.80 1.92 8.51
C ILE A 249 6.87 0.41 8.79
N GLY A 250 5.72 -0.29 8.77
CA GLY A 250 5.64 -1.73 8.93
C GLY A 250 6.40 -2.49 7.83
N ASP A 251 6.25 -2.08 6.59
CA ASP A 251 6.92 -2.69 5.44
C ASP A 251 8.44 -2.50 5.49
N ILE A 252 8.90 -1.29 5.83
CA ILE A 252 10.35 -1.04 6.01
C ILE A 252 10.92 -1.90 7.14
N SER A 253 10.16 -2.12 8.22
CA SER A 253 10.55 -3.04 9.29
C SER A 253 10.66 -4.48 8.79
N ALA A 254 9.69 -4.95 8.00
CA ALA A 254 9.69 -6.29 7.42
C ALA A 254 10.84 -6.50 6.43
N ILE A 255 11.14 -5.50 5.60
CA ILE A 255 12.27 -5.53 4.66
C ILE A 255 13.59 -5.54 5.44
N SER A 256 13.72 -4.72 6.49
CA SER A 256 14.91 -4.67 7.36
C SER A 256 15.17 -6.02 8.01
N SER A 257 14.14 -6.63 8.59
CA SER A 257 14.22 -7.96 9.20
C SER A 257 14.59 -9.05 8.19
N THR A 258 13.99 -9.02 6.99
CA THR A 258 14.22 -9.99 5.92
C THR A 258 15.65 -9.92 5.39
N THR A 259 16.18 -8.71 5.23
CA THR A 259 17.50 -8.47 4.65
C THR A 259 18.64 -8.49 5.68
N GLY A 260 18.31 -8.38 6.97
CA GLY A 260 19.28 -8.22 8.05
C GLY A 260 20.01 -6.87 8.02
N ARG A 261 19.41 -5.84 7.43
CA ARG A 261 19.93 -4.45 7.38
C ARG A 261 18.93 -3.52 8.04
N ASP A 262 19.41 -2.54 8.77
CA ASP A 262 18.56 -1.52 9.38
C ASP A 262 18.35 -0.35 8.43
N PHE A 263 17.19 -0.32 7.76
CA PHE A 263 16.82 0.78 6.86
C PHE A 263 16.17 1.96 7.59
N PHE A 264 15.91 1.83 8.87
CA PHE A 264 15.51 2.95 9.71
C PHE A 264 16.67 3.88 9.99
N GLU A 265 17.90 3.33 10.13
CA GLU A 265 19.12 4.08 10.33
C GLU A 265 19.75 4.50 9.00
N ASP A 266 19.95 3.56 8.07
CA ASP A 266 20.61 3.79 6.77
C ASP A 266 19.84 3.17 5.60
N PRO A 267 19.21 3.97 4.74
CA PRO A 267 19.37 5.42 4.46
C PRO A 267 18.61 6.34 5.41
N GLY A 268 17.84 5.82 6.36
CA GLY A 268 17.01 6.53 7.31
C GLY A 268 15.53 6.57 6.91
N LEU A 269 14.64 6.39 7.90
CA LEU A 269 13.18 6.38 7.69
C LEU A 269 12.68 7.65 7.00
N HIS A 270 13.27 8.81 7.27
CA HIS A 270 12.92 10.06 6.58
C HIS A 270 13.07 9.97 5.06
N ARG A 271 14.05 9.19 4.56
CA ARG A 271 14.25 9.02 3.11
C ARG A 271 13.26 8.05 2.49
N THR A 272 12.91 6.99 3.20
CA THR A 272 11.92 6.03 2.69
C THR A 272 10.53 6.64 2.63
N LEU A 273 10.12 7.39 3.66
CA LEU A 273 8.88 8.18 3.67
C LEU A 273 8.86 9.26 2.59
N MET A 274 9.98 9.99 2.41
CA MET A 274 10.11 10.96 1.32
C MET A 274 9.92 10.29 -0.04
N GLY A 275 10.52 9.10 -0.23
CA GLY A 275 10.42 8.34 -1.47
C GLY A 275 8.99 7.92 -1.79
N ASP A 276 8.29 7.39 -0.81
CA ASP A 276 6.90 6.95 -0.92
C ASP A 276 5.95 8.14 -1.19
N GLY A 277 6.11 9.23 -0.42
CA GLY A 277 5.32 10.45 -0.60
C GLY A 277 5.51 11.10 -1.96
N VAL A 278 6.76 11.27 -2.42
CA VAL A 278 7.05 11.85 -3.74
C VAL A 278 6.53 10.96 -4.87
N ALA A 279 6.68 9.62 -4.75
CA ALA A 279 6.12 8.68 -5.71
C ALA A 279 4.58 8.77 -5.78
N THR A 280 3.91 8.88 -4.62
CA THR A 280 2.46 9.08 -4.54
C THR A 280 2.01 10.39 -5.16
N ILE A 281 2.69 11.52 -4.87
CA ILE A 281 2.38 12.82 -5.50
C ILE A 281 2.51 12.71 -7.01
N LEU A 282 3.64 12.18 -7.49
CA LEU A 282 3.89 12.08 -8.92
C LEU A 282 2.84 11.21 -9.62
N ALA A 283 2.54 10.02 -9.09
CA ALA A 283 1.53 9.13 -9.63
C ALA A 283 0.16 9.81 -9.73
N SER A 284 -0.28 10.42 -8.63
CA SER A 284 -1.59 11.07 -8.55
C SER A 284 -1.73 12.28 -9.47
N LEU A 285 -0.67 13.08 -9.68
CA LEU A 285 -0.70 14.20 -10.63
C LEU A 285 -1.01 13.76 -12.06
N PHE A 286 -0.66 12.53 -12.42
CA PHE A 286 -0.88 11.94 -13.74
C PHE A 286 -2.04 10.94 -13.81
N GLY A 287 -2.96 10.96 -12.85
CA GLY A 287 -4.16 10.14 -12.86
C GLY A 287 -3.93 8.66 -12.50
N ALA A 288 -2.81 8.35 -11.84
CA ALA A 288 -2.55 7.04 -11.28
C ALA A 288 -2.86 7.01 -9.77
N PRO A 289 -3.13 5.83 -9.17
CA PRO A 289 -3.36 5.70 -7.74
C PRO A 289 -2.11 6.03 -6.91
N ALA A 290 -2.32 6.25 -5.60
CA ALA A 290 -1.23 6.36 -4.64
C ALA A 290 -0.27 5.17 -4.75
N ASN A 291 1.01 5.43 -4.61
CA ASN A 291 2.01 4.39 -4.45
C ASN A 291 2.24 4.05 -2.97
N THR A 292 2.59 2.81 -2.70
CA THR A 292 3.04 2.35 -1.38
C THR A 292 4.03 1.19 -1.55
N THR A 293 4.83 0.93 -0.53
CA THR A 293 5.73 -0.24 -0.49
C THR A 293 4.93 -1.53 -0.46
N TYR A 294 5.43 -2.59 -1.14
CA TYR A 294 4.73 -3.86 -1.30
C TYR A 294 5.35 -5.00 -0.50
N GLY A 295 4.56 -5.55 0.42
CA GLY A 295 4.91 -6.73 1.22
C GLY A 295 5.08 -8.00 0.38
N GLU A 296 4.37 -8.13 -0.74
CA GLU A 296 4.48 -9.23 -1.69
C GLU A 296 5.92 -9.36 -2.24
N ASN A 297 6.55 -8.24 -2.55
CA ASN A 297 7.93 -8.20 -3.00
C ASN A 297 8.92 -8.57 -1.88
N THR A 298 8.60 -8.26 -0.63
CA THR A 298 9.36 -8.74 0.54
C THR A 298 9.29 -10.27 0.65
N GLY A 299 8.15 -10.88 0.30
CA GLY A 299 8.02 -12.33 0.18
C GLY A 299 8.99 -12.93 -0.86
N VAL A 300 9.15 -12.28 -2.01
CA VAL A 300 10.13 -12.69 -3.04
C VAL A 300 11.56 -12.58 -2.51
N LEU A 301 11.93 -11.48 -1.82
CA LEU A 301 13.23 -11.31 -1.19
C LEU A 301 13.54 -12.46 -0.22
N SER A 302 12.55 -12.82 0.61
CA SER A 302 12.69 -13.91 1.59
C SER A 302 12.93 -15.28 0.93
N LEU A 303 12.25 -15.56 -0.20
CA LEU A 303 12.36 -16.83 -0.92
C LEU A 303 13.65 -16.93 -1.75
N THR A 304 14.01 -15.87 -2.46
CA THR A 304 15.17 -15.84 -3.35
C THR A 304 16.47 -15.58 -2.61
N LYS A 305 16.40 -14.93 -1.45
CA LYS A 305 17.52 -14.41 -0.67
C LYS A 305 18.43 -13.45 -1.47
N VAL A 306 17.90 -12.80 -2.49
CA VAL A 306 18.58 -11.78 -3.28
C VAL A 306 18.07 -10.42 -2.86
N TYR A 307 18.90 -9.64 -2.20
CA TYR A 307 18.56 -8.39 -1.53
C TYR A 307 19.10 -7.15 -2.24
N ASP A 308 19.60 -7.30 -3.47
CA ASP A 308 20.12 -6.19 -4.26
C ASP A 308 18.98 -5.38 -4.88
N PRO A 309 18.84 -4.08 -4.59
CA PRO A 309 17.87 -3.19 -5.21
C PRO A 309 17.95 -3.13 -6.75
N ALA A 310 19.07 -3.53 -7.35
CA ALA A 310 19.21 -3.58 -8.80
C ALA A 310 18.19 -4.50 -9.47
N VAL A 311 17.82 -5.61 -8.81
CA VAL A 311 16.80 -6.54 -9.31
C VAL A 311 15.41 -5.88 -9.31
N ILE A 312 15.11 -5.13 -8.26
CA ILE A 312 13.84 -4.37 -8.16
C ILE A 312 13.77 -3.28 -9.23
N ARG A 313 14.89 -2.61 -9.54
CA ARG A 313 14.93 -1.63 -10.65
C ARG A 313 14.63 -2.26 -12.00
N ILE A 314 15.08 -3.49 -12.24
CA ILE A 314 14.72 -4.25 -13.45
C ILE A 314 13.22 -4.52 -13.49
N ALA A 315 12.61 -4.94 -12.36
CA ALA A 315 11.17 -5.12 -12.26
C ALA A 315 10.40 -3.82 -12.55
N ALA A 316 10.86 -2.70 -12.02
CA ALA A 316 10.29 -1.37 -12.24
C ALA A 316 10.35 -0.95 -13.71
N LEU A 317 11.46 -1.22 -14.41
CA LEU A 317 11.57 -0.99 -15.83
C LEU A 317 10.62 -1.86 -16.65
N PHE A 318 10.42 -3.14 -16.30
CA PHE A 318 9.44 -3.99 -16.95
C PHE A 318 8.01 -3.47 -16.76
N ALA A 319 7.65 -3.05 -15.55
CA ALA A 319 6.33 -2.46 -15.29
C ALA A 319 6.10 -1.21 -16.15
N ALA A 320 7.09 -0.32 -16.21
CA ALA A 320 7.05 0.88 -17.06
C ALA A 320 6.96 0.52 -18.54
N LEU A 321 7.65 -0.50 -19.03
CA LEU A 321 7.57 -0.94 -20.42
C LEU A 321 6.18 -1.51 -20.78
N VAL A 322 5.61 -2.34 -19.90
CA VAL A 322 4.28 -2.94 -20.13
C VAL A 322 3.18 -1.87 -20.16
N SER A 323 3.38 -0.74 -19.45
CA SER A 323 2.41 0.36 -19.43
C SER A 323 2.12 0.97 -20.82
N PHE A 324 3.05 0.87 -21.76
CA PHE A 324 2.88 1.37 -23.12
C PHE A 324 2.05 0.45 -24.03
N SER A 325 1.43 -0.59 -23.46
CA SER A 325 0.52 -1.47 -24.19
C SER A 325 -0.95 -1.25 -23.79
N PRO A 326 -1.72 -0.42 -24.51
CA PRO A 326 -3.17 -0.26 -24.28
C PRO A 326 -3.93 -1.57 -24.39
N LYS A 327 -3.50 -2.47 -25.28
CA LYS A 327 -4.10 -3.81 -25.40
C LYS A 327 -3.99 -4.62 -24.12
N PHE A 328 -2.86 -4.50 -23.42
CA PHE A 328 -2.66 -5.16 -22.15
C PHE A 328 -3.54 -4.50 -21.04
N ALA A 329 -3.62 -3.17 -21.03
CA ALA A 329 -4.52 -2.46 -20.11
C ALA A 329 -5.99 -2.82 -20.35
N ALA A 330 -6.42 -2.92 -21.62
CA ALA A 330 -7.76 -3.36 -21.97
C ALA A 330 -8.05 -4.77 -21.45
N LEU A 331 -7.09 -5.70 -21.55
CA LEU A 331 -7.24 -7.06 -21.02
C LEU A 331 -7.48 -7.05 -19.51
N ILE A 332 -6.77 -6.19 -18.77
CA ILE A 332 -6.97 -6.04 -17.32
C ILE A 332 -8.35 -5.42 -17.03
N SER A 333 -8.75 -4.40 -17.79
CA SER A 333 -10.04 -3.74 -17.59
C SER A 333 -11.25 -4.59 -17.95
N THR A 334 -11.07 -5.67 -18.73
CA THR A 334 -12.14 -6.64 -19.04
C THR A 334 -12.27 -7.76 -18.00
N MET A 335 -11.48 -7.72 -16.91
CA MET A 335 -11.62 -8.71 -15.85
C MET A 335 -13.00 -8.61 -15.18
N PRO A 336 -13.75 -9.72 -15.07
CA PRO A 336 -15.02 -9.73 -14.36
C PRO A 336 -14.88 -9.33 -12.89
N ALA A 337 -15.88 -8.65 -12.37
CA ALA A 337 -15.92 -8.26 -10.95
C ALA A 337 -15.70 -9.46 -10.02
N ALA A 338 -16.28 -10.63 -10.33
CA ALA A 338 -16.09 -11.86 -9.56
C ALA A 338 -14.62 -12.33 -9.50
N THR A 339 -13.85 -12.19 -10.59
CA THR A 339 -12.40 -12.46 -10.59
C THR A 339 -11.68 -11.51 -9.63
N VAL A 340 -11.96 -10.21 -9.76
CA VAL A 340 -11.39 -9.17 -8.91
C VAL A 340 -11.76 -9.41 -7.43
N GLY A 341 -13.03 -9.70 -7.13
CA GLY A 341 -13.53 -10.01 -5.80
C GLY A 341 -12.84 -11.21 -5.17
N GLY A 342 -12.76 -12.33 -5.90
CA GLY A 342 -12.17 -13.57 -5.42
C GLY A 342 -10.69 -13.42 -5.01
N VAL A 343 -9.88 -12.75 -5.82
CA VAL A 343 -8.47 -12.49 -5.44
C VAL A 343 -8.35 -11.46 -4.34
N SER A 344 -9.21 -10.42 -4.34
CA SER A 344 -9.19 -9.33 -3.36
C SER A 344 -9.52 -9.82 -1.95
N ILE A 345 -10.48 -10.75 -1.78
CA ILE A 345 -10.82 -11.27 -0.44
C ILE A 345 -9.62 -11.94 0.23
N VAL A 346 -8.82 -12.70 -0.54
CA VAL A 346 -7.60 -13.32 -0.02
C VAL A 346 -6.55 -12.27 0.29
N LEU A 347 -6.35 -11.30 -0.61
CA LEU A 347 -5.35 -10.24 -0.45
C LEU A 347 -5.66 -9.38 0.78
N TYR A 348 -6.90 -8.93 0.95
CA TYR A 348 -7.31 -8.10 2.10
C TYR A 348 -7.18 -8.86 3.43
N GLY A 349 -7.50 -10.16 3.43
CA GLY A 349 -7.25 -11.03 4.57
C GLY A 349 -5.75 -11.14 4.90
N MET A 350 -4.88 -11.22 3.89
CA MET A 350 -3.43 -11.23 4.08
C MET A 350 -2.92 -9.90 4.65
N ILE A 351 -3.40 -8.75 4.17
CA ILE A 351 -3.07 -7.43 4.73
C ILE A 351 -3.46 -7.37 6.22
N SER A 352 -4.68 -7.77 6.57
CA SER A 352 -5.11 -7.82 7.98
C SER A 352 -4.22 -8.74 8.82
N SER A 353 -3.79 -9.87 8.28
CA SER A 353 -2.90 -10.82 8.96
C SER A 353 -1.51 -10.23 9.22
N VAL A 354 -1.01 -9.34 8.35
CA VAL A 354 0.23 -8.59 8.61
C VAL A 354 0.09 -7.68 9.84
N GLY A 355 -1.06 -7.02 9.99
CA GLY A 355 -1.33 -6.22 11.19
C GLY A 355 -1.38 -7.06 12.47
N VAL A 356 -1.99 -8.25 12.43
CA VAL A 356 -1.97 -9.20 13.56
C VAL A 356 -0.53 -9.64 13.87
N ARG A 357 0.24 -9.99 12.84
CA ARG A 357 1.65 -10.37 13.00
C ARG A 357 2.46 -9.24 13.63
N ASN A 358 2.23 -7.98 13.26
CA ASN A 358 2.89 -6.83 13.85
C ASN A 358 2.66 -6.76 15.38
N LEU A 359 1.42 -6.97 15.85
CA LEU A 359 1.10 -7.02 17.28
C LEU A 359 1.82 -8.16 18.00
N VAL A 360 1.84 -9.36 17.39
CA VAL A 360 2.43 -10.57 17.99
C VAL A 360 3.97 -10.49 18.04
N GLU A 361 4.61 -10.09 16.94
CA GLU A 361 6.08 -9.98 16.87
C GLU A 361 6.63 -8.91 17.84
N ASN A 362 5.87 -7.83 18.04
CA ASN A 362 6.23 -6.78 19.00
C ASN A 362 5.70 -7.05 20.42
N GLN A 363 5.14 -8.23 20.67
CA GLN A 363 4.65 -8.67 21.99
C GLN A 363 3.73 -7.64 22.67
N VAL A 364 2.82 -7.03 21.90
CA VAL A 364 1.87 -6.04 22.42
C VAL A 364 0.94 -6.71 23.43
N ASP A 365 0.97 -6.23 24.67
CA ASP A 365 0.12 -6.74 25.74
C ASP A 365 -1.26 -6.08 25.72
N LEU A 366 -2.25 -6.79 25.17
CA LEU A 366 -3.65 -6.36 25.12
C LEU A 366 -4.42 -6.58 26.44
N SER A 367 -3.83 -7.20 27.46
CA SER A 367 -4.43 -7.27 28.80
C SER A 367 -4.37 -5.92 29.53
N LYS A 368 -3.51 -5.00 29.08
CA LYS A 368 -3.44 -3.64 29.59
C LYS A 368 -4.60 -2.80 29.07
N GLY A 369 -5.35 -2.16 29.99
CA GLY A 369 -6.52 -1.36 29.65
C GLY A 369 -6.22 -0.25 28.63
N ARG A 370 -5.05 0.41 28.72
CA ARG A 370 -4.61 1.42 27.75
C ARG A 370 -4.53 0.86 26.32
N ASN A 371 -3.82 -0.24 26.17
CA ASN A 371 -3.62 -0.87 24.86
C ASN A 371 -4.93 -1.41 24.30
N LEU A 372 -5.73 -2.06 25.16
CA LEU A 372 -7.06 -2.55 24.78
C LEU A 372 -7.94 -1.45 24.23
N ILE A 373 -8.02 -0.28 24.90
CA ILE A 373 -8.86 0.85 24.48
C ILE A 373 -8.36 1.44 23.16
N ILE A 374 -7.05 1.62 22.99
CA ILE A 374 -6.49 2.13 21.73
C ILE A 374 -6.85 1.21 20.56
N ALA A 375 -6.60 -0.09 20.69
CA ALA A 375 -6.93 -1.06 19.65
C ALA A 375 -8.45 -1.13 19.38
N ALA A 376 -9.29 -1.13 20.45
CA ALA A 376 -10.73 -1.20 20.33
C ALA A 376 -11.30 0.01 19.57
N LEU A 377 -10.81 1.23 19.84
CA LEU A 377 -11.29 2.42 19.16
C LEU A 377 -10.78 2.52 17.72
N ILE A 378 -9.53 2.13 17.45
CA ILE A 378 -9.04 2.06 16.07
C ILE A 378 -9.92 1.12 15.25
N LEU A 379 -10.10 -0.12 15.69
CA LEU A 379 -10.87 -1.13 14.97
C LEU A 379 -12.37 -0.77 14.92
N GLY A 380 -12.95 -0.39 16.05
CA GLY A 380 -14.36 -0.07 16.14
C GLY A 380 -14.76 1.12 15.27
N LEU A 381 -13.99 2.21 15.30
CA LEU A 381 -14.28 3.39 14.48
C LEU A 381 -13.97 3.13 13.00
N SER A 382 -12.82 2.49 12.68
CA SER A 382 -12.48 2.21 11.29
C SER A 382 -13.52 1.33 10.61
N ILE A 383 -13.91 0.23 11.24
CA ILE A 383 -14.85 -0.75 10.67
C ILE A 383 -16.28 -0.22 10.79
N GLY A 384 -16.68 0.26 11.96
CA GLY A 384 -18.07 0.70 12.21
C GLY A 384 -18.49 1.86 11.32
N ILE A 385 -17.65 2.90 11.17
CA ILE A 385 -17.92 4.03 10.29
C ILE A 385 -17.92 3.59 8.82
N ASN A 386 -16.99 2.72 8.42
CA ASN A 386 -16.92 2.25 7.05
C ASN A 386 -18.19 1.50 6.62
N TYR A 387 -18.78 0.69 7.52
CA TYR A 387 -20.03 -0.05 7.24
C TYR A 387 -21.30 0.79 7.41
N SER A 388 -21.27 1.86 8.20
CA SER A 388 -22.40 2.78 8.34
C SER A 388 -22.40 3.91 7.30
N GLY A 389 -21.40 3.96 6.43
CA GLY A 389 -21.17 5.01 5.42
C GLY A 389 -19.89 5.75 5.71
N SER A 390 -19.96 7.01 6.06
CA SER A 390 -18.82 7.87 6.42
C SER A 390 -19.28 8.93 7.39
N LEU A 391 -18.36 9.54 8.12
CA LEU A 391 -18.70 10.72 8.93
C LEU A 391 -18.72 11.95 8.02
N THR A 392 -19.92 12.46 7.77
CA THR A 392 -20.09 13.64 6.90
C THR A 392 -20.51 14.85 7.71
N PHE A 393 -19.78 15.93 7.55
CA PHE A 393 -20.04 17.24 8.15
C PHE A 393 -20.18 18.28 7.03
N ILE A 394 -21.14 19.19 7.17
CA ILE A 394 -21.31 20.31 6.25
C ILE A 394 -20.86 21.59 6.96
N VAL A 395 -19.83 22.22 6.44
CA VAL A 395 -19.30 23.48 6.97
C VAL A 395 -19.37 24.55 5.86
N GLY A 396 -20.40 25.40 5.92
CA GLY A 396 -20.69 26.35 4.85
C GLY A 396 -21.10 25.64 3.55
N SER A 397 -20.34 25.83 2.48
CA SER A 397 -20.53 25.16 1.18
C SER A 397 -19.68 23.89 1.03
N VAL A 398 -18.90 23.52 2.03
CA VAL A 398 -17.97 22.38 1.97
C VAL A 398 -18.53 21.18 2.68
N THR A 399 -18.55 20.04 1.99
CA THR A 399 -18.87 18.74 2.58
C THR A 399 -17.58 18.05 2.98
N ILE A 400 -17.40 17.79 4.27
CA ILE A 400 -16.27 17.07 4.83
C ILE A 400 -16.73 15.64 5.08
N THR A 401 -16.15 14.69 4.36
CA THR A 401 -16.45 13.27 4.52
C THR A 401 -15.19 12.54 5.01
N LEU A 402 -15.22 12.04 6.24
CA LEU A 402 -14.12 11.28 6.82
C LEU A 402 -14.40 9.78 6.72
N SER A 403 -13.48 9.05 6.09
CA SER A 403 -13.54 7.59 6.06
C SER A 403 -13.32 6.99 7.45
N GLY A 404 -13.88 5.81 7.71
CA GLY A 404 -13.67 5.10 8.96
C GLY A 404 -12.19 4.88 9.27
N LEU A 405 -11.40 4.53 8.25
CA LEU A 405 -9.97 4.32 8.39
C LEU A 405 -9.23 5.60 8.85
N ALA A 406 -9.57 6.76 8.28
CA ALA A 406 -8.97 8.03 8.70
C ALA A 406 -9.33 8.38 10.14
N VAL A 407 -10.61 8.21 10.53
CA VAL A 407 -11.08 8.48 11.90
C VAL A 407 -10.42 7.53 12.90
N GLY A 408 -10.36 6.23 12.59
CA GLY A 408 -9.70 5.24 13.44
C GLY A 408 -8.22 5.52 13.63
N ALA A 409 -7.50 5.82 12.55
CA ALA A 409 -6.07 6.16 12.61
C ALA A 409 -5.81 7.43 13.45
N MET A 410 -6.56 8.51 13.19
CA MET A 410 -6.45 9.74 13.98
C MET A 410 -6.75 9.50 15.47
N SER A 411 -7.81 8.75 15.76
CA SER A 411 -8.19 8.42 17.15
C SER A 411 -7.11 7.62 17.87
N GLY A 412 -6.54 6.62 17.19
CA GLY A 412 -5.46 5.80 17.75
C GLY A 412 -4.19 6.60 18.06
N ILE A 413 -3.76 7.44 17.12
CA ILE A 413 -2.58 8.30 17.29
C ILE A 413 -2.83 9.30 18.44
N LEU A 414 -4.01 9.94 18.47
CA LEU A 414 -4.36 10.91 19.49
C LEU A 414 -4.44 10.27 20.88
N LEU A 415 -5.12 9.13 21.01
CA LEU A 415 -5.21 8.41 22.29
C LEU A 415 -3.84 7.94 22.76
N ASN A 416 -2.99 7.44 21.85
CA ASN A 416 -1.64 7.06 22.20
C ASN A 416 -0.83 8.25 22.73
N ALA A 417 -1.06 9.45 22.21
CA ALA A 417 -0.39 10.68 22.67
C ALA A 417 -0.92 11.19 24.03
N LEU A 418 -2.23 11.03 24.29
CA LEU A 418 -2.89 11.59 25.47
C LEU A 418 -2.89 10.66 26.68
N LEU A 419 -2.99 9.33 26.46
CA LEU A 419 -3.06 8.36 27.55
C LEU A 419 -1.68 8.16 28.18
N PRO A 420 -1.61 8.05 29.52
CA PRO A 420 -0.33 7.88 30.23
C PRO A 420 0.38 6.60 29.78
N LEU A 421 1.69 6.71 29.61
CA LEU A 421 2.58 5.60 29.25
C LEU A 421 3.11 4.95 30.54
N GLU A 422 3.02 3.63 30.64
CA GLU A 422 3.79 2.89 31.63
C GLU A 422 5.16 2.58 31.03
N GLU A 423 6.25 2.77 31.80
CA GLU A 423 7.66 2.51 31.36
C GLU A 423 7.89 1.12 30.75
N LYS A 424 7.02 0.16 31.07
CA LYS A 424 7.09 -1.21 30.54
C LYS A 424 6.50 -1.38 29.13
N ASP A 425 5.80 -0.39 28.59
CA ASP A 425 5.10 -0.50 27.29
C ASP A 425 6.05 -0.40 26.09
N TYR A 426 7.30 -0.02 26.33
CA TYR A 426 8.35 0.09 25.30
C TYR A 426 9.23 -1.16 25.12
N LYS A 427 8.97 -2.26 25.83
CA LYS A 427 9.81 -3.48 25.71
C LYS A 427 9.83 -4.11 24.30
N GLY A 428 8.91 -3.75 23.40
CA GLY A 428 8.87 -4.19 22.02
C GLY A 428 9.64 -3.30 21.03
N LEU A 429 9.99 -2.08 21.41
CA LEU A 429 10.91 -1.26 20.65
C LEU A 429 12.33 -1.72 21.00
N ASN A 430 13.11 -2.05 19.98
CA ASN A 430 14.47 -2.60 20.06
C ASN A 430 15.24 -2.07 21.29
N LYS A 431 15.84 -2.93 22.11
CA LYS A 431 16.52 -2.59 23.39
C LYS A 431 17.54 -1.45 23.28
N ASP A 432 18.01 -1.16 22.08
CA ASP A 432 18.98 -0.10 21.82
C ASP A 432 18.34 1.31 21.83
N TYR A 433 16.99 1.42 21.68
CA TYR A 433 16.29 2.71 21.75
C TYR A 433 16.06 3.24 23.19
N MET A 434 16.25 2.41 24.22
CA MET A 434 15.93 2.76 25.60
C MET A 434 17.14 3.22 26.43
N LYS A 435 18.37 2.97 25.96
CA LYS A 435 19.56 3.34 26.72
C LYS A 435 19.80 4.84 26.81
N ASP A 436 19.36 5.60 25.80
CA ASP A 436 19.61 7.04 25.74
C ASP A 436 18.54 7.85 26.48
N ASP A 437 17.30 7.32 26.66
CA ASP A 437 16.26 8.00 27.46
C ASP A 437 16.55 7.97 28.97
N GLU A 438 17.27 6.97 29.46
CA GLU A 438 17.72 6.95 30.87
C GLU A 438 18.78 8.02 31.14
N GLU A 439 19.64 8.35 30.18
CA GLU A 439 20.65 9.39 30.30
C GLU A 439 20.01 10.79 30.25
N ASP A 440 19.04 11.03 29.33
CA ASP A 440 18.34 12.33 29.22
C ASP A 440 17.46 12.63 30.44
N ILE A 441 16.76 11.61 31.00
CA ILE A 441 15.95 11.77 32.21
C ILE A 441 16.82 12.01 33.46
N VAL A 442 18.04 11.48 33.51
CA VAL A 442 18.97 11.69 34.58
C VAL A 442 19.60 13.09 34.50
N GLU A 443 19.80 13.64 33.32
CA GLU A 443 20.28 15.02 33.14
C GLU A 443 19.18 16.06 33.45
N GLU A 444 17.90 15.84 33.06
CA GLU A 444 16.79 16.73 33.44
C GLU A 444 16.50 16.76 34.96
N LYS A 445 16.79 15.68 35.67
CA LYS A 445 16.64 15.65 37.15
C LYS A 445 17.84 16.25 37.90
N LYS A 446 18.92 16.55 37.18
CA LYS A 446 20.13 17.17 37.76
C LYS A 446 20.29 18.67 37.43
N ALA A 447 19.43 19.21 36.52
CA ALA A 447 19.32 20.62 36.21
C ALA A 447 18.13 21.25 36.97
#